data_8eb637f1e18a8a3b0cb36114e5d32a0c
#
_entry.id   8eb637f1e18a8a3b0cb36114e5d32a0c
#
_cell.length_a   1.000
_cell.length_b   1.000
_cell.length_c   1.000
_cell.angle_alpha   90.00
_cell.angle_beta   90.00
_cell.angle_gamma   90.00
#
_symmetry.space_group_name_H-M   'P 1'
#
loop_
_entity.id
_entity.type
_entity.pdbx_description
1 polymer ?
#
loop_
_entity_poly.entity_id
_entity_poly.type
_entity_poly.pdbx_seq_one_letter_code
_entity_poly.pdbx_strand_id
1 'polypeptide(L)'
;MIVKLIYLSLGHYMHKKLLTLFVLLNSLAFTQVTDDFSDGDFINNPIWTGSTDDFVVNTNQEVQLNNTIASTSYLSTPHNMSTLDNQEWRVWTKQSFSPSSGNNGRIYLTSDNADLTNTLNGYYIQLGESGSSDALRLFKMEAGSSTLLCSGPDGQIASSFEVSIKVIRSDVGEWTLYADYTGQENYTFQNSTTDAGALTGSHFGFLDTYTSSNSTKFYYDDIYIGNQIVDTEPPVMQEVNVVNSTSIDLLFDEELEGTSAENTSNYEIQPSFVINAAVLDLSNPSLVHISLVSPLQNGSSYTISSNNIEDNSGNLSDSQSLSFEFLIGETPSPGDVIISEIFADPSPIIGLPDAEYVEIYNSSDKIFDLNNWKLNDASSSGTVGSGWILPDSYAVLVSTSNVDSFLVSTIPVTSFPSLNNSGDDVVLFDPNGLQIDMVSYTDDWYKDDIKKSGGYSLEIINPN
;
A
#
# COMPACT_ATOMS: atom_id res chain seq x y z
N MET A 1 -37.07 6.20 21.58
CA MET A 1 -35.79 5.93 22.26
C MET A 1 -34.77 5.80 21.14
N ILE A 2 -34.07 6.93 20.84
CA ILE A 2 -33.21 7.12 19.67
C ILE A 2 -31.77 6.88 20.14
N VAL A 3 -31.11 5.88 19.56
CA VAL A 3 -29.67 5.64 19.81
C VAL A 3 -28.88 6.39 18.71
N LYS A 4 -28.11 7.37 19.14
CA LYS A 4 -27.22 8.18 18.33
C LYS A 4 -25.87 7.46 18.20
N LEU A 5 -25.50 7.03 16.97
CA LEU A 5 -24.14 6.58 16.67
C LEU A 5 -23.22 7.80 16.52
N ILE A 6 -22.16 7.80 17.31
CA ILE A 6 -21.07 8.77 17.22
C ILE A 6 -19.97 8.14 16.36
N TYR A 7 -19.66 8.76 15.22
CA TYR A 7 -18.44 8.47 14.46
C TYR A 7 -17.29 9.29 15.05
N LEU A 8 -16.28 8.60 15.56
CA LEU A 8 -14.98 9.19 15.88
C LEU A 8 -13.99 8.83 14.78
N SER A 9 -13.49 9.84 14.09
CA SER A 9 -12.36 9.72 13.17
C SER A 9 -11.07 9.58 13.99
N LEU A 10 -10.28 8.57 13.69
CA LEU A 10 -8.88 8.48 14.10
C LEU A 10 -8.06 8.13 12.87
N GLY A 11 -7.32 9.12 12.41
CA GLY A 11 -6.40 8.99 11.30
C GLY A 11 -5.07 8.36 11.67
N HIS A 12 -4.48 7.74 10.66
CA HIS A 12 -3.06 7.44 10.43
C HIS A 12 -2.25 6.77 11.55
N TYR A 13 -1.99 5.57 11.33
CA TYR A 13 -0.81 4.72 11.55
C TYR A 13 -1.29 3.28 11.83
N MET A 14 -1.20 2.43 10.82
CA MET A 14 -0.84 1.01 10.97
C MET A 14 -1.12 0.26 9.65
N HIS A 15 -0.18 0.31 8.74
CA HIS A 15 0.01 -0.78 7.81
C HIS A 15 0.73 -1.92 8.55
N LYS A 16 0.20 -3.09 8.39
CA LYS A 16 0.57 -4.41 8.92
C LYS A 16 -0.14 -4.77 10.22
N LYS A 17 -1.14 -5.60 10.05
CA LYS A 17 -1.90 -6.52 10.91
C LYS A 17 -3.37 -6.16 10.98
N LEU A 18 -4.13 -6.56 9.99
CA LEU A 18 -5.53 -6.93 10.20
C LEU A 18 -5.95 -7.92 9.10
N LEU A 19 -5.60 -9.16 9.30
CA LEU A 19 -6.31 -10.25 8.66
C LEU A 19 -6.69 -11.24 9.76
N THR A 20 -7.75 -10.96 10.48
CA THR A 20 -8.47 -11.96 11.27
C THR A 20 -9.85 -11.42 11.61
N LEU A 21 -10.86 -11.76 10.82
CA LEU A 21 -12.22 -11.87 11.33
C LEU A 21 -12.96 -12.98 10.57
N PHE A 22 -12.98 -14.10 11.18
CA PHE A 22 -13.99 -15.12 11.40
C PHE A 22 -15.20 -15.09 10.46
N VAL A 23 -15.23 -16.11 9.59
CA VAL A 23 -16.48 -16.80 9.25
C VAL A 23 -16.38 -18.22 9.76
N LEU A 24 -17.11 -18.54 10.83
CA LEU A 24 -17.38 -19.89 11.27
C LEU A 24 -18.34 -20.54 10.26
N LEU A 25 -17.82 -21.21 9.28
CA LEU A 25 -18.54 -22.26 8.55
C LEU A 25 -17.87 -23.59 8.89
N ASN A 26 -18.67 -24.55 9.35
CA ASN A 26 -18.23 -25.92 9.54
C ASN A 26 -17.61 -26.45 8.24
N SER A 27 -16.31 -26.36 8.11
CA SER A 27 -15.52 -27.02 7.09
C SER A 27 -14.76 -28.16 7.74
N LEU A 28 -14.80 -29.30 7.10
CA LEU A 28 -13.86 -30.41 7.32
C LEU A 28 -12.47 -29.80 7.55
N ALA A 29 -11.92 -30.03 8.73
CA ALA A 29 -10.62 -29.50 9.11
C ALA A 29 -9.53 -30.11 8.21
N PHE A 30 -9.21 -29.45 7.12
CA PHE A 30 -7.91 -29.59 6.48
C PHE A 30 -6.94 -28.84 7.38
N THR A 31 -6.08 -29.54 8.05
CA THR A 31 -5.08 -28.91 8.91
C THR A 31 -3.97 -28.34 8.04
N GLN A 32 -4.10 -27.06 7.71
CA GLN A 32 -3.01 -26.21 7.25
C GLN A 32 -1.93 -26.24 8.33
N VAL A 33 -0.67 -26.38 7.92
CA VAL A 33 0.48 -26.21 8.79
C VAL A 33 1.12 -24.85 8.46
N THR A 34 1.25 -24.00 9.47
CA THR A 34 1.97 -22.72 9.35
C THR A 34 2.90 -22.56 10.52
N ASP A 35 4.09 -22.02 10.29
CA ASP A 35 5.03 -21.68 11.33
C ASP A 35 5.91 -20.52 10.87
N ASP A 36 5.89 -19.42 11.61
CA ASP A 36 6.73 -18.25 11.44
C ASP A 36 7.71 -18.10 12.64
N PHE A 37 7.77 -19.13 13.48
CA PHE A 37 8.61 -19.23 14.68
C PHE A 37 8.58 -17.99 15.58
N SER A 38 7.56 -17.14 15.45
CA SER A 38 7.39 -15.90 16.22
C SER A 38 7.11 -16.13 17.70
N ASP A 39 6.66 -17.34 18.07
CA ASP A 39 6.51 -17.78 19.46
C ASP A 39 7.84 -18.14 20.13
N GLY A 40 8.93 -18.24 19.37
CA GLY A 40 10.28 -18.48 19.85
C GLY A 40 10.62 -19.96 20.05
N ASP A 41 9.80 -20.89 19.59
CA ASP A 41 10.05 -22.32 19.67
C ASP A 41 9.62 -23.09 18.41
N PHE A 42 9.96 -24.35 18.30
CA PHE A 42 9.50 -25.29 17.26
C PHE A 42 8.99 -26.60 17.90
N ILE A 43 8.60 -26.56 19.15
CA ILE A 43 8.12 -27.75 19.90
C ILE A 43 6.61 -27.71 20.14
N ASN A 44 5.94 -26.60 19.83
CA ASN A 44 4.49 -26.42 19.94
C ASN A 44 3.94 -25.73 18.68
N ASN A 45 2.81 -26.13 18.18
CA ASN A 45 1.95 -25.50 17.17
C ASN A 45 2.64 -24.94 15.88
N PRO A 46 3.30 -25.78 15.07
CA PRO A 46 3.31 -27.23 15.04
C PRO A 46 4.45 -27.85 15.87
N ILE A 47 4.34 -29.15 16.16
CA ILE A 47 5.42 -29.88 16.83
C ILE A 47 6.41 -30.37 15.77
N TRP A 48 7.65 -29.91 15.85
CA TRP A 48 8.76 -30.43 15.06
C TRP A 48 9.51 -31.51 15.84
N THR A 49 9.95 -32.50 15.10
CA THR A 49 10.70 -33.65 15.65
C THR A 49 11.95 -33.90 14.82
N GLY A 50 12.92 -34.63 15.37
CA GLY A 50 14.17 -34.98 14.68
C GLY A 50 15.39 -34.64 15.50
N SER A 51 16.36 -34.01 14.88
CA SER A 51 17.62 -33.58 15.53
C SER A 51 17.43 -32.27 16.31
N THR A 52 16.47 -32.21 17.20
CA THR A 52 16.04 -30.98 17.90
C THR A 52 17.14 -30.26 18.65
N ASP A 53 18.14 -31.02 19.16
CA ASP A 53 19.30 -30.45 19.86
C ASP A 53 20.28 -29.72 18.92
N ASP A 54 20.15 -29.93 17.61
CA ASP A 54 20.99 -29.32 16.57
C ASP A 54 20.41 -28.01 16.00
N PHE A 55 19.20 -27.59 16.44
CA PHE A 55 18.52 -26.39 15.95
C PHE A 55 18.14 -25.45 17.08
N VAL A 56 18.00 -24.17 16.77
CA VAL A 56 17.50 -23.12 17.66
C VAL A 56 16.57 -22.17 16.90
N VAL A 57 15.65 -21.55 17.59
CA VAL A 57 15.02 -20.32 17.06
C VAL A 57 15.92 -19.15 17.45
N ASN A 58 16.42 -18.42 16.46
CA ASN A 58 17.37 -17.33 16.67
C ASN A 58 16.66 -16.01 17.05
N THR A 59 17.43 -14.93 17.21
CA THR A 59 16.86 -13.62 17.60
C THR A 59 16.01 -12.95 16.52
N ASN A 60 16.09 -13.42 15.28
CA ASN A 60 15.24 -12.96 14.19
C ASN A 60 13.95 -13.79 14.06
N GLN A 61 13.74 -14.76 14.97
CA GLN A 61 12.62 -15.71 14.95
C GLN A 61 12.72 -16.75 13.81
N GLU A 62 13.91 -16.98 13.24
CA GLU A 62 14.16 -18.01 12.24
C GLU A 62 14.62 -19.31 12.91
N VAL A 63 14.21 -20.49 12.43
CA VAL A 63 14.86 -21.76 12.80
C VAL A 63 16.23 -21.79 12.15
N GLN A 64 17.26 -21.94 12.97
CA GLN A 64 18.66 -21.96 12.57
C GLN A 64 19.33 -23.28 12.99
N LEU A 65 20.02 -23.92 12.06
CA LEU A 65 20.96 -25.00 12.41
C LEU A 65 22.05 -24.45 13.34
N ASN A 66 22.27 -25.08 14.47
CA ASN A 66 23.22 -24.65 15.51
C ASN A 66 23.99 -25.84 16.11
N ASN A 67 24.77 -26.52 15.29
CA ASN A 67 25.63 -27.61 15.70
C ASN A 67 27.10 -27.14 15.70
N THR A 68 28.01 -27.90 16.32
CA THR A 68 29.43 -27.60 16.40
C THR A 68 30.32 -28.54 15.57
N ILE A 69 29.78 -29.65 15.09
CA ILE A 69 30.46 -30.68 14.34
C ILE A 69 29.83 -30.91 12.99
N ALA A 70 30.57 -31.47 12.04
CA ALA A 70 30.04 -31.92 10.76
C ALA A 70 29.06 -33.08 10.95
N SER A 71 27.86 -33.00 10.34
CA SER A 71 26.84 -34.01 10.46
C SER A 71 25.81 -33.89 9.36
N THR A 72 24.74 -34.66 9.49
CA THR A 72 23.45 -34.49 8.81
C THR A 72 22.37 -34.41 9.88
N SER A 73 21.59 -33.33 9.88
CA SER A 73 20.54 -33.07 10.86
C SER A 73 19.23 -32.74 10.15
N TYR A 74 18.11 -33.07 10.79
CA TYR A 74 16.78 -32.82 10.21
C TYR A 74 15.79 -32.35 11.27
N LEU A 75 14.78 -31.60 10.80
CA LEU A 75 13.54 -31.37 11.50
C LEU A 75 12.37 -31.74 10.61
N SER A 76 11.36 -32.38 11.15
CA SER A 76 10.13 -32.71 10.45
C SER A 76 8.90 -32.44 11.30
N THR A 77 7.81 -32.06 10.65
CA THR A 77 6.51 -31.86 11.28
C THR A 77 5.43 -32.63 10.52
N PRO A 78 4.43 -33.22 11.20
CA PRO A 78 3.36 -33.95 10.53
C PRO A 78 2.39 -32.97 9.83
N HIS A 79 1.85 -33.39 8.70
CA HIS A 79 0.71 -32.76 8.03
C HIS A 79 -0.40 -33.79 7.78
N ASN A 80 -1.65 -33.33 7.64
CA ASN A 80 -2.82 -34.19 7.44
C ASN A 80 -3.39 -34.12 6.02
N MET A 81 -2.57 -33.79 5.02
CA MET A 81 -3.02 -33.78 3.62
C MET A 81 -3.39 -35.21 3.19
N SER A 82 -4.64 -35.40 2.78
CA SER A 82 -5.11 -36.71 2.25
C SER A 82 -4.80 -36.90 0.76
N THR A 83 -4.55 -35.81 0.05
CA THR A 83 -4.11 -35.74 -1.34
C THR A 83 -3.12 -34.60 -1.51
N LEU A 84 -2.32 -34.62 -2.56
CA LEU A 84 -1.45 -33.50 -2.93
C LEU A 84 -2.09 -32.60 -3.99
N ASP A 85 -3.33 -32.86 -4.40
CA ASP A 85 -4.04 -32.10 -5.42
C ASP A 85 -4.48 -30.72 -4.87
N ASN A 86 -4.21 -29.67 -5.62
CA ASN A 86 -4.47 -28.29 -5.23
C ASN A 86 -3.83 -27.91 -3.89
N GLN A 87 -2.60 -28.37 -3.68
CA GLN A 87 -1.82 -28.03 -2.50
C GLN A 87 -0.71 -27.05 -2.83
N GLU A 88 -0.36 -26.27 -1.82
CA GLU A 88 0.68 -25.26 -1.88
C GLU A 88 1.63 -25.40 -0.69
N TRP A 89 2.91 -25.21 -0.96
CA TRP A 89 3.98 -25.13 0.02
C TRP A 89 4.70 -23.81 -0.14
N ARG A 90 4.93 -23.09 0.95
CA ARG A 90 5.81 -21.93 1.02
C ARG A 90 6.85 -22.16 2.09
N VAL A 91 8.04 -21.64 1.85
CA VAL A 91 9.12 -21.60 2.82
C VAL A 91 10.11 -20.53 2.44
N TRP A 92 10.50 -19.73 3.41
CA TRP A 92 11.68 -18.90 3.31
C TRP A 92 12.89 -19.69 3.78
N THR A 93 14.03 -19.56 3.09
CA THR A 93 15.29 -20.22 3.48
C THR A 93 16.49 -19.38 3.12
N LYS A 94 17.56 -19.55 3.91
CA LYS A 94 18.83 -18.87 3.72
C LYS A 94 19.99 -19.79 4.01
N GLN A 95 21.01 -19.74 3.15
CA GLN A 95 22.30 -20.37 3.41
C GLN A 95 23.40 -19.31 3.32
N SER A 96 24.06 -19.02 4.44
CA SER A 96 25.11 -17.98 4.53
C SER A 96 26.49 -18.50 4.08
N PHE A 97 26.51 -19.27 2.99
CA PHE A 97 27.71 -19.85 2.35
C PHE A 97 27.39 -20.27 0.93
N SER A 98 28.40 -20.59 0.11
CA SER A 98 28.20 -21.22 -1.21
C SER A 98 27.91 -22.71 -1.03
N PRO A 99 26.76 -23.22 -1.49
CA PRO A 99 26.45 -24.65 -1.40
C PRO A 99 27.43 -25.56 -2.12
N SER A 100 27.41 -26.83 -1.77
CA SER A 100 28.25 -27.86 -2.38
C SER A 100 27.71 -29.26 -2.07
N SER A 101 28.26 -30.31 -2.65
CA SER A 101 27.88 -31.67 -2.33
C SER A 101 28.03 -32.09 -0.86
N GLY A 102 28.91 -31.40 -0.11
CA GLY A 102 29.14 -31.64 1.34
C GLY A 102 28.44 -30.61 2.24
N ASN A 103 27.81 -29.58 1.68
CA ASN A 103 27.09 -28.55 2.39
C ASN A 103 25.85 -28.18 1.55
N ASN A 104 24.74 -28.83 1.81
CA ASN A 104 23.49 -28.64 1.07
C ASN A 104 22.28 -28.96 1.95
N GLY A 105 21.14 -28.38 1.58
CA GLY A 105 19.87 -28.61 2.24
C GLY A 105 18.84 -29.29 1.33
N ARG A 106 17.88 -29.95 1.93
CA ARG A 106 16.68 -30.44 1.28
C ARG A 106 15.46 -29.98 2.05
N ILE A 107 14.46 -29.48 1.33
CA ILE A 107 13.15 -29.16 1.88
C ILE A 107 12.20 -30.22 1.36
N TYR A 108 11.79 -31.15 2.22
CA TYR A 108 10.82 -32.18 1.88
C TYR A 108 9.42 -31.58 1.93
N LEU A 109 8.78 -31.46 0.76
CA LEU A 109 7.39 -31.00 0.63
C LEU A 109 6.42 -32.01 1.23
N THR A 110 6.74 -33.31 1.05
CA THR A 110 6.07 -34.41 1.72
C THR A 110 7.01 -35.61 1.79
N SER A 111 6.90 -36.38 2.88
CA SER A 111 7.64 -37.62 3.13
C SER A 111 6.73 -38.64 3.82
N ASP A 112 6.84 -39.90 3.45
CA ASP A 112 6.16 -41.01 4.13
C ASP A 112 6.85 -41.46 5.42
N ASN A 113 8.00 -40.84 5.76
CA ASN A 113 8.78 -41.09 6.98
C ASN A 113 9.10 -39.80 7.72
N ALA A 114 8.87 -39.79 9.04
CA ALA A 114 9.23 -38.66 9.89
C ALA A 114 10.75 -38.46 9.98
N ASP A 115 11.53 -39.55 9.98
CA ASP A 115 12.98 -39.48 9.93
C ASP A 115 13.46 -39.34 8.48
N LEU A 116 13.85 -38.12 8.13
CA LEU A 116 14.24 -37.75 6.78
C LEU A 116 15.62 -38.31 6.36
N THR A 117 16.35 -38.96 7.27
CA THR A 117 17.61 -39.64 6.97
C THR A 117 17.42 -41.07 6.46
N ASN A 118 16.21 -41.62 6.63
CA ASN A 118 15.88 -42.98 6.20
C ASN A 118 15.57 -43.04 4.70
N THR A 119 15.46 -44.31 4.21
CA THR A 119 14.86 -44.54 2.90
C THR A 119 13.39 -44.19 2.95
N LEU A 120 12.96 -43.31 2.07
CA LEU A 120 11.60 -42.77 2.05
C LEU A 120 11.08 -42.53 0.65
N ASN A 121 9.76 -42.28 0.55
CA ASN A 121 9.08 -41.79 -0.64
C ASN A 121 8.56 -40.36 -0.38
N GLY A 122 8.62 -39.50 -1.40
CA GLY A 122 8.15 -38.12 -1.26
C GLY A 122 8.62 -37.19 -2.36
N TYR A 123 8.52 -35.91 -2.09
CA TYR A 123 9.01 -34.83 -2.96
C TYR A 123 9.83 -33.84 -2.15
N TYR A 124 10.91 -33.31 -2.76
CA TYR A 124 11.74 -32.34 -2.08
C TYR A 124 12.36 -31.32 -3.03
N ILE A 125 12.68 -30.13 -2.51
CA ILE A 125 13.51 -29.13 -3.15
C ILE A 125 14.95 -29.34 -2.66
N GLN A 126 15.90 -29.52 -3.60
CA GLN A 126 17.33 -29.56 -3.32
C GLN A 126 17.92 -28.14 -3.33
N LEU A 127 18.67 -27.80 -2.30
CA LEU A 127 19.42 -26.56 -2.11
C LEU A 127 20.91 -26.86 -2.11
N GLY A 128 21.53 -26.71 -3.26
CA GLY A 128 22.98 -26.96 -3.44
C GLY A 128 23.33 -28.35 -3.99
N GLU A 129 24.34 -28.36 -4.84
CA GLU A 129 24.87 -29.55 -5.51
C GLU A 129 26.39 -29.43 -5.73
N SER A 130 26.97 -30.36 -6.49
CA SER A 130 28.36 -30.25 -6.92
C SER A 130 28.52 -29.24 -8.05
N GLY A 131 29.49 -28.32 -7.92
CA GLY A 131 29.79 -27.36 -8.99
C GLY A 131 29.34 -25.95 -8.64
N SER A 132 29.02 -25.16 -9.67
CA SER A 132 28.62 -23.76 -9.54
C SER A 132 27.29 -23.45 -10.27
N SER A 133 26.55 -24.47 -10.65
CA SER A 133 25.26 -24.35 -11.32
C SER A 133 24.08 -24.56 -10.36
N ASP A 134 24.33 -24.27 -9.06
CA ASP A 134 23.33 -24.48 -8.01
C ASP A 134 22.03 -23.73 -8.33
N ALA A 135 20.94 -24.47 -8.36
CA ALA A 135 19.60 -24.00 -8.64
C ALA A 135 18.60 -24.65 -7.67
N LEU A 136 17.42 -24.08 -7.54
CA LEU A 136 16.30 -24.77 -6.88
C LEU A 136 15.85 -25.92 -7.77
N ARG A 137 15.95 -27.16 -7.28
CA ARG A 137 15.61 -28.35 -8.04
C ARG A 137 14.54 -29.16 -7.31
N LEU A 138 13.41 -29.38 -7.96
CA LEU A 138 12.34 -30.25 -7.45
C LEU A 138 12.60 -31.69 -7.86
N PHE A 139 12.64 -32.57 -6.87
CA PHE A 139 12.82 -33.99 -7.06
C PHE A 139 11.63 -34.81 -6.54
N LYS A 140 11.35 -35.90 -7.21
CA LYS A 140 10.58 -37.05 -6.70
C LYS A 140 11.55 -38.07 -6.11
N MET A 141 11.26 -38.61 -4.95
CA MET A 141 12.02 -39.68 -4.32
C MET A 141 11.15 -40.93 -4.20
N GLU A 142 11.58 -42.05 -4.74
CA GLU A 142 10.91 -43.36 -4.66
C GLU A 142 11.90 -44.38 -4.14
N ALA A 143 11.61 -44.98 -2.99
CA ALA A 143 12.46 -45.98 -2.32
C ALA A 143 13.92 -45.51 -2.18
N GLY A 144 14.12 -44.22 -1.88
CA GLY A 144 15.43 -43.57 -1.72
C GLY A 144 16.12 -43.18 -3.04
N SER A 145 15.52 -43.43 -4.19
CA SER A 145 16.04 -43.03 -5.51
C SER A 145 15.39 -41.74 -5.96
N SER A 146 16.21 -40.74 -6.33
CA SER A 146 15.71 -39.42 -6.72
C SER A 146 15.62 -39.25 -8.22
N THR A 147 14.51 -38.71 -8.71
CA THR A 147 14.29 -38.30 -10.10
C THR A 147 14.02 -36.79 -10.14
N LEU A 148 14.80 -36.05 -10.94
CA LEU A 148 14.57 -34.62 -11.16
C LEU A 148 13.25 -34.44 -11.91
N LEU A 149 12.38 -33.58 -11.39
CA LEU A 149 11.13 -33.17 -12.01
C LEU A 149 11.29 -31.87 -12.79
N CYS A 150 11.70 -30.80 -12.12
CA CYS A 150 11.98 -29.51 -12.75
C CYS A 150 13.05 -28.74 -11.99
N SER A 151 13.54 -27.67 -12.60
CA SER A 151 14.64 -26.87 -12.10
C SER A 151 14.39 -25.40 -12.36
N GLY A 152 14.65 -24.55 -11.39
CA GLY A 152 14.85 -23.13 -11.62
C GLY A 152 16.11 -22.83 -12.44
N PRO A 153 16.39 -21.54 -12.73
CA PRO A 153 17.58 -21.14 -13.47
C PRO A 153 18.88 -21.49 -12.72
N ASP A 154 19.88 -21.94 -13.47
CA ASP A 154 21.19 -22.28 -12.94
C ASP A 154 21.91 -21.05 -12.34
N GLY A 155 22.63 -21.29 -11.26
CA GLY A 155 23.51 -20.29 -10.62
C GLY A 155 22.81 -19.33 -9.66
N GLN A 156 21.49 -19.38 -9.52
CA GLN A 156 20.75 -18.45 -8.64
C GLN A 156 21.08 -18.61 -7.15
N ILE A 157 21.45 -19.84 -6.75
CA ILE A 157 21.84 -20.15 -5.37
C ILE A 157 23.30 -20.65 -5.26
N ALA A 158 24.16 -20.34 -6.23
CA ALA A 158 25.57 -20.79 -6.27
C ALA A 158 26.50 -20.07 -5.29
N SER A 159 26.05 -18.99 -4.66
CA SER A 159 26.74 -18.29 -3.57
C SER A 159 25.90 -18.33 -2.30
N SER A 160 26.23 -17.54 -1.29
CA SER A 160 25.28 -17.35 -0.18
C SER A 160 23.99 -16.73 -0.73
N PHE A 161 22.84 -17.23 -0.28
CA PHE A 161 21.54 -16.83 -0.81
C PHE A 161 20.49 -16.74 0.30
N GLU A 162 19.43 -16.04 -0.04
CA GLU A 162 18.18 -15.93 0.67
C GLU A 162 17.07 -16.03 -0.37
N VAL A 163 16.08 -16.86 -0.15
CA VAL A 163 15.03 -17.13 -1.13
C VAL A 163 13.72 -17.53 -0.46
N SER A 164 12.62 -16.94 -0.90
CA SER A 164 11.28 -17.44 -0.64
C SER A 164 10.87 -18.38 -1.78
N ILE A 165 10.45 -19.60 -1.43
CA ILE A 165 10.08 -20.67 -2.36
C ILE A 165 8.59 -20.93 -2.24
N LYS A 166 7.90 -21.00 -3.37
CA LYS A 166 6.52 -21.46 -3.45
C LYS A 166 6.43 -22.62 -4.45
N VAL A 167 5.79 -23.70 -4.03
CA VAL A 167 5.50 -24.85 -4.89
C VAL A 167 4.00 -25.10 -4.86
N ILE A 168 3.40 -25.27 -6.03
CA ILE A 168 1.99 -25.63 -6.18
C ILE A 168 1.91 -26.96 -6.94
N ARG A 169 1.00 -27.83 -6.52
CA ARG A 169 0.60 -28.99 -7.30
C ARG A 169 -0.89 -28.93 -7.59
N SER A 170 -1.24 -28.91 -8.88
CA SER A 170 -2.63 -28.88 -9.34
C SER A 170 -3.32 -30.26 -9.20
N ASP A 171 -4.62 -30.28 -9.42
CA ASP A 171 -5.45 -31.51 -9.46
C ASP A 171 -5.15 -32.43 -10.65
N VAL A 172 -4.54 -31.86 -11.71
CA VAL A 172 -4.07 -32.66 -12.87
C VAL A 172 -2.63 -33.17 -12.72
N GLY A 173 -2.00 -32.88 -11.56
CA GLY A 173 -0.64 -33.33 -11.24
C GLY A 173 0.47 -32.48 -11.81
N GLU A 174 0.19 -31.25 -12.19
CA GLU A 174 1.24 -30.27 -12.54
C GLU A 174 1.87 -29.71 -11.27
N TRP A 175 3.19 -29.83 -11.20
CA TRP A 175 4.04 -29.20 -10.20
C TRP A 175 4.60 -27.91 -10.76
N THR A 176 4.34 -26.78 -10.09
CA THR A 176 4.86 -25.47 -10.48
C THR A 176 5.75 -24.91 -9.39
N LEU A 177 6.96 -24.55 -9.76
CA LEU A 177 7.96 -23.94 -8.89
C LEU A 177 8.01 -22.43 -9.12
N TYR A 178 7.86 -21.68 -8.05
CA TYR A 178 8.06 -20.23 -7.99
C TYR A 178 9.15 -19.90 -6.99
N ALA A 179 9.83 -18.77 -7.18
CA ALA A 179 10.81 -18.26 -6.24
C ALA A 179 10.87 -16.73 -6.23
N ASP A 180 11.26 -16.19 -5.08
CA ASP A 180 11.73 -14.83 -4.95
C ASP A 180 13.11 -14.85 -4.30
N TYR A 181 14.14 -14.55 -5.09
CA TYR A 181 15.55 -14.54 -4.63
C TYR A 181 15.93 -13.28 -3.83
N THR A 182 14.95 -12.44 -3.49
CA THR A 182 15.09 -11.33 -2.53
C THR A 182 14.54 -11.66 -1.15
N GLY A 183 13.84 -12.79 -1.01
CA GLY A 183 13.22 -13.22 0.25
C GLY A 183 12.00 -12.41 0.68
N GLN A 184 11.33 -11.70 -0.25
CA GLN A 184 10.20 -10.80 0.06
C GLN A 184 8.83 -11.36 -0.37
N GLU A 185 8.74 -12.63 -0.76
CA GLU A 185 7.52 -13.30 -1.26
C GLU A 185 6.96 -12.76 -2.58
N ASN A 186 7.71 -11.95 -3.33
CA ASN A 186 7.36 -11.55 -4.70
C ASN A 186 7.67 -12.68 -5.67
N TYR A 187 6.86 -13.73 -5.62
CA TYR A 187 7.10 -14.98 -6.31
C TYR A 187 7.03 -14.83 -7.82
N THR A 188 8.07 -15.26 -8.51
CA THR A 188 8.12 -15.36 -9.97
C THR A 188 8.16 -16.82 -10.41
N PHE A 189 7.47 -17.14 -11.51
CA PHE A 189 7.47 -18.45 -12.12
C PHE A 189 8.89 -18.88 -12.50
N GLN A 190 9.29 -20.08 -12.10
CA GLN A 190 10.60 -20.63 -12.41
C GLN A 190 10.51 -21.77 -13.46
N ASN A 191 9.64 -22.74 -13.23
CA ASN A 191 9.44 -23.89 -14.11
C ASN A 191 8.21 -24.70 -13.69
N SER A 192 7.70 -25.56 -14.58
CA SER A 192 6.67 -26.54 -14.25
C SER A 192 6.91 -27.89 -14.91
N THR A 193 6.27 -28.92 -14.37
CA THR A 193 6.30 -30.27 -14.90
C THR A 193 5.08 -31.06 -14.43
N THR A 194 4.67 -32.08 -15.20
CA THR A 194 3.56 -32.95 -14.80
C THR A 194 4.09 -34.29 -14.30
N ASP A 195 3.67 -34.65 -13.06
CA ASP A 195 3.77 -35.99 -12.49
C ASP A 195 2.39 -36.42 -11.99
N ALA A 196 1.67 -37.19 -12.81
CA ALA A 196 0.33 -37.67 -12.49
C ALA A 196 0.30 -38.68 -11.33
N GLY A 197 1.44 -39.33 -11.05
CA GLY A 197 1.60 -40.31 -9.96
C GLY A 197 1.98 -39.67 -8.65
N ALA A 198 1.02 -39.22 -7.84
CA ALA A 198 1.31 -38.61 -6.53
C ALA A 198 1.80 -39.64 -5.51
N LEU A 199 2.95 -39.39 -4.89
CA LEU A 199 3.42 -40.09 -3.69
C LEU A 199 2.91 -39.33 -2.48
N THR A 200 1.94 -39.86 -1.77
CA THR A 200 1.44 -39.28 -0.54
C THR A 200 2.41 -39.51 0.62
N GLY A 201 2.62 -38.51 1.44
CA GLY A 201 3.37 -38.56 2.67
C GLY A 201 2.57 -37.96 3.81
N SER A 202 3.18 -37.91 4.96
CA SER A 202 2.56 -37.36 6.18
C SER A 202 3.45 -36.38 6.93
N HIS A 203 4.63 -36.07 6.40
CA HIS A 203 5.58 -35.16 7.03
C HIS A 203 6.19 -34.17 6.02
N PHE A 204 6.34 -32.95 6.44
CA PHE A 204 7.16 -31.92 5.82
C PHE A 204 8.43 -31.75 6.64
N GLY A 205 9.53 -31.26 6.06
CA GLY A 205 10.69 -30.95 6.88
C GLY A 205 11.95 -30.56 6.13
N PHE A 206 13.01 -30.32 6.89
CA PHE A 206 14.34 -29.92 6.43
C PHE A 206 15.35 -31.01 6.72
N LEU A 207 16.27 -31.23 5.81
CA LEU A 207 17.43 -32.14 5.98
C LEU A 207 18.67 -31.40 5.51
N ASP A 208 19.58 -31.12 6.43
CA ASP A 208 20.83 -30.40 6.18
C ASP A 208 22.03 -31.34 6.30
N THR A 209 22.90 -31.35 5.28
CA THR A 209 24.21 -31.97 5.32
C THR A 209 25.25 -30.87 5.37
N TYR A 210 26.16 -30.91 6.32
CA TYR A 210 27.10 -29.81 6.58
C TYR A 210 28.44 -30.23 7.15
N THR A 211 29.44 -29.41 6.86
CA THR A 211 30.73 -29.42 7.54
C THR A 211 30.69 -28.51 8.76
N SER A 212 31.65 -28.69 9.71
CA SER A 212 31.67 -27.86 10.94
C SER A 212 31.77 -26.36 10.68
N SER A 213 32.30 -25.91 9.54
CA SER A 213 32.38 -24.49 9.19
C SER A 213 31.03 -23.88 8.78
N ASN A 214 30.06 -24.73 8.44
CA ASN A 214 28.73 -24.29 8.00
C ASN A 214 27.58 -24.76 8.92
N SER A 215 27.92 -25.37 10.06
CA SER A 215 26.98 -25.97 11.01
C SER A 215 26.09 -24.99 11.77
N THR A 216 26.16 -23.68 11.47
CA THR A 216 25.31 -22.61 12.04
C THR A 216 24.78 -21.66 10.98
N LYS A 217 24.73 -22.10 9.69
CA LYS A 217 24.50 -21.19 8.57
C LYS A 217 23.33 -21.58 7.66
N PHE A 218 22.45 -22.44 8.13
CA PHE A 218 21.19 -22.79 7.47
C PHE A 218 20.05 -22.19 8.29
N TYR A 219 19.08 -21.58 7.59
CA TYR A 219 17.97 -20.86 8.23
C TYR A 219 16.67 -21.17 7.46
N TYR A 220 15.57 -21.28 8.19
CA TYR A 220 14.23 -21.55 7.66
C TYR A 220 13.19 -20.72 8.41
N ASP A 221 12.18 -20.24 7.67
CA ASP A 221 11.07 -19.45 8.21
C ASP A 221 9.86 -19.45 7.30
N ASP A 222 8.79 -18.78 7.70
CA ASP A 222 7.58 -18.51 6.91
C ASP A 222 7.00 -19.78 6.25
N ILE A 223 6.77 -20.81 7.05
CA ILE A 223 6.28 -22.09 6.59
C ILE A 223 4.77 -22.03 6.35
N TYR A 224 4.35 -22.39 5.16
CA TYR A 224 2.97 -22.67 4.81
C TYR A 224 2.86 -24.03 4.11
N ILE A 225 1.92 -24.89 4.53
CA ILE A 225 1.61 -26.15 3.89
C ILE A 225 0.10 -26.33 3.95
N GLY A 226 -0.59 -26.38 2.84
CA GLY A 226 -2.04 -26.50 2.84
C GLY A 226 -2.65 -26.37 1.46
N ASN A 227 -3.94 -26.08 1.42
CA ASN A 227 -4.63 -25.82 0.17
C ASN A 227 -3.99 -24.62 -0.55
N GLN A 228 -3.98 -24.67 -1.88
CA GLN A 228 -3.52 -23.54 -2.67
C GLN A 228 -4.25 -22.26 -2.23
N ILE A 229 -3.48 -21.23 -1.93
CA ILE A 229 -4.02 -19.91 -1.67
C ILE A 229 -4.37 -19.31 -3.02
N VAL A 230 -5.66 -19.16 -3.24
CA VAL A 230 -6.20 -18.52 -4.45
C VAL A 230 -6.71 -17.15 -4.03
N ASP A 231 -6.27 -16.15 -4.75
CA ASP A 231 -6.87 -14.83 -4.65
C ASP A 231 -8.32 -14.88 -5.16
N THR A 232 -9.24 -14.36 -4.40
CA THR A 232 -10.69 -14.35 -4.70
C THR A 232 -11.29 -12.95 -4.63
N GLU A 233 -10.48 -11.97 -4.29
CA GLU A 233 -10.92 -10.59 -4.19
C GLU A 233 -10.72 -9.91 -5.55
N PRO A 234 -11.73 -9.21 -6.07
CA PRO A 234 -11.59 -8.47 -7.31
C PRO A 234 -10.94 -7.11 -7.09
N PRO A 235 -10.30 -6.52 -8.12
CA PRO A 235 -9.64 -5.23 -8.00
C PRO A 235 -10.59 -4.11 -7.60
N VAL A 236 -10.13 -3.25 -6.68
CA VAL A 236 -10.88 -2.09 -6.18
C VAL A 236 -10.16 -0.80 -6.57
N MET A 237 -10.90 0.10 -7.25
CA MET A 237 -10.39 1.43 -7.62
C MET A 237 -10.25 2.30 -6.37
N GLN A 238 -9.03 2.70 -6.04
CA GLN A 238 -8.68 3.42 -4.81
C GLN A 238 -8.61 4.93 -4.99
N GLU A 239 -8.06 5.38 -6.11
CA GLU A 239 -7.76 6.79 -6.33
C GLU A 239 -7.91 7.17 -7.79
N VAL A 240 -8.36 8.40 -8.03
CA VAL A 240 -8.29 9.08 -9.33
C VAL A 240 -7.43 10.33 -9.18
N ASN A 241 -6.39 10.43 -9.99
CA ASN A 241 -5.50 11.58 -10.03
C ASN A 241 -5.58 12.28 -11.40
N VAL A 242 -5.84 13.57 -11.38
CA VAL A 242 -5.91 14.37 -12.63
C VAL A 242 -4.50 14.84 -13.01
N VAL A 243 -3.96 14.30 -14.10
CA VAL A 243 -2.62 14.66 -14.60
C VAL A 243 -2.66 15.97 -15.38
N ASN A 244 -3.67 16.14 -16.22
CA ASN A 244 -3.94 17.36 -16.99
C ASN A 244 -5.38 17.32 -17.55
N SER A 245 -5.76 18.32 -18.35
CA SER A 245 -7.13 18.42 -18.88
C SER A 245 -7.58 17.25 -19.77
N THR A 246 -6.67 16.42 -20.26
CA THR A 246 -6.99 15.29 -21.15
C THR A 246 -6.42 13.97 -20.66
N SER A 247 -5.91 13.91 -19.43
CA SER A 247 -5.31 12.70 -18.87
C SER A 247 -5.59 12.59 -17.38
N ILE A 248 -6.06 11.41 -16.96
CA ILE A 248 -6.27 11.02 -15.57
C ILE A 248 -5.64 9.66 -15.33
N ASP A 249 -5.18 9.44 -14.11
CA ASP A 249 -4.62 8.20 -13.63
C ASP A 249 -5.58 7.55 -12.64
N LEU A 250 -5.80 6.23 -12.80
CA LEU A 250 -6.62 5.43 -11.90
C LEU A 250 -5.73 4.42 -11.20
N LEU A 251 -5.68 4.49 -9.87
CA LEU A 251 -4.97 3.54 -9.04
C LEU A 251 -5.94 2.51 -8.47
N PHE A 252 -5.59 1.23 -8.60
CA PHE A 252 -6.27 0.11 -7.98
C PHE A 252 -5.45 -0.43 -6.81
N ASP A 253 -6.06 -1.23 -5.96
CA ASP A 253 -5.42 -1.81 -4.77
C ASP A 253 -4.50 -3.00 -5.07
N GLU A 254 -4.57 -3.54 -6.30
CA GLU A 254 -3.78 -4.69 -6.76
C GLU A 254 -3.40 -4.61 -8.24
N GLU A 255 -2.57 -5.57 -8.69
CA GLU A 255 -2.15 -5.69 -10.09
C GLU A 255 -3.28 -6.21 -10.99
N LEU A 256 -3.45 -5.57 -12.14
CA LEU A 256 -4.54 -5.83 -13.08
C LEU A 256 -4.10 -6.71 -14.24
N GLU A 257 -5.06 -7.45 -14.82
CA GLU A 257 -4.91 -8.13 -16.11
C GLU A 257 -4.98 -7.10 -17.25
N GLY A 258 -3.97 -7.11 -18.12
CA GLY A 258 -3.78 -6.04 -19.11
C GLY A 258 -4.92 -5.89 -20.12
N THR A 259 -5.51 -7.00 -20.58
CA THR A 259 -6.57 -6.95 -21.61
C THR A 259 -7.83 -6.26 -21.10
N SER A 260 -8.22 -6.53 -19.85
CA SER A 260 -9.37 -5.90 -19.20
C SER A 260 -9.09 -4.47 -18.83
N ALA A 261 -7.91 -4.18 -18.28
CA ALA A 261 -7.47 -2.86 -17.85
C ALA A 261 -7.32 -1.88 -19.04
N GLU A 262 -6.91 -2.34 -20.22
CA GLU A 262 -6.74 -1.51 -21.41
C GLU A 262 -8.00 -1.41 -22.28
N ASN A 263 -9.08 -2.08 -21.91
CA ASN A 263 -10.34 -2.01 -22.63
C ASN A 263 -11.12 -0.73 -22.25
N THR A 264 -11.12 0.27 -23.12
CA THR A 264 -11.79 1.56 -22.90
C THR A 264 -13.30 1.43 -22.61
N SER A 265 -13.97 0.36 -23.05
CA SER A 265 -15.39 0.13 -22.77
C SER A 265 -15.68 -0.24 -21.30
N ASN A 266 -14.64 -0.55 -20.53
CA ASN A 266 -14.75 -0.82 -19.10
C ASN A 266 -14.76 0.45 -18.23
N TYR A 267 -14.65 1.63 -18.87
CA TYR A 267 -14.60 2.92 -18.16
C TYR A 267 -15.65 3.88 -18.70
N GLU A 268 -16.22 4.69 -17.82
CA GLU A 268 -17.17 5.75 -18.16
C GLU A 268 -16.91 6.99 -17.31
N ILE A 269 -16.99 8.19 -17.92
CA ILE A 269 -16.88 9.46 -17.20
C ILE A 269 -18.21 10.22 -17.34
N GLN A 270 -18.71 10.70 -16.22
CA GLN A 270 -19.92 11.54 -16.14
C GLN A 270 -19.58 12.96 -15.66
N PRO A 271 -20.13 14.03 -16.30
CA PRO A 271 -20.90 14.02 -17.55
C PRO A 271 -20.10 13.41 -18.70
N SER A 272 -20.78 12.86 -19.69
CA SER A 272 -20.22 11.97 -20.71
C SER A 272 -19.01 12.52 -21.47
N PHE A 273 -17.89 11.79 -21.41
CA PHE A 273 -16.67 12.02 -22.17
C PHE A 273 -16.31 10.78 -23.00
N VAL A 274 -15.68 11.01 -24.14
CA VAL A 274 -15.12 9.93 -24.96
C VAL A 274 -13.70 9.64 -24.49
N ILE A 275 -13.48 8.42 -24.02
CA ILE A 275 -12.16 7.90 -23.64
C ILE A 275 -11.42 7.51 -24.93
N ASN A 276 -10.23 8.06 -25.12
CA ASN A 276 -9.38 7.78 -26.28
C ASN A 276 -8.55 6.51 -26.11
N ALA A 277 -8.00 6.31 -24.91
CA ALA A 277 -7.22 5.12 -24.56
C ALA A 277 -7.21 4.90 -23.05
N ALA A 278 -7.06 3.64 -22.67
CA ALA A 278 -6.68 3.17 -21.33
C ALA A 278 -5.38 2.37 -21.51
N VAL A 279 -4.36 2.67 -20.73
CA VAL A 279 -3.02 2.05 -20.83
C VAL A 279 -2.56 1.64 -19.44
N LEU A 280 -2.27 0.35 -19.24
CA LEU A 280 -1.70 -0.16 -18.01
C LEU A 280 -0.24 0.25 -17.88
N ASP A 281 0.17 0.77 -16.72
CA ASP A 281 1.57 1.09 -16.45
C ASP A 281 2.36 -0.20 -16.20
N LEU A 282 3.33 -0.51 -17.06
CA LEU A 282 4.13 -1.72 -16.96
C LEU A 282 5.10 -1.73 -15.76
N SER A 283 5.38 -0.56 -15.18
CA SER A 283 6.22 -0.44 -13.97
C SER A 283 5.41 -0.47 -12.67
N ASN A 284 4.10 -0.21 -12.77
CA ASN A 284 3.14 -0.28 -11.70
C ASN A 284 1.82 -0.87 -12.23
N PRO A 285 1.67 -2.20 -12.33
CA PRO A 285 0.49 -2.83 -12.93
C PRO A 285 -0.85 -2.59 -12.20
N SER A 286 -0.84 -1.84 -11.10
CA SER A 286 -2.06 -1.36 -10.42
C SER A 286 -2.53 0.00 -10.94
N LEU A 287 -1.81 0.63 -11.89
CA LEU A 287 -2.08 1.97 -12.38
C LEU A 287 -2.52 1.96 -13.84
N VAL A 288 -3.66 2.61 -14.14
CA VAL A 288 -4.18 2.77 -15.50
C VAL A 288 -4.20 4.24 -15.89
N HIS A 289 -3.54 4.57 -16.98
CA HIS A 289 -3.54 5.90 -17.60
C HIS A 289 -4.72 6.04 -18.57
N ILE A 290 -5.67 6.90 -18.26
CA ILE A 290 -6.83 7.20 -19.12
C ILE A 290 -6.57 8.50 -19.89
N SER A 291 -6.67 8.46 -21.22
CA SER A 291 -6.65 9.65 -22.06
C SER A 291 -8.03 9.97 -22.64
N LEU A 292 -8.33 11.26 -22.75
CA LEU A 292 -9.62 11.78 -23.20
C LEU A 292 -9.52 12.42 -24.57
N VAL A 293 -10.58 12.31 -25.39
CA VAL A 293 -10.66 12.98 -26.71
C VAL A 293 -10.85 14.48 -26.56
N SER A 294 -11.57 14.93 -25.52
CA SER A 294 -11.86 16.34 -25.25
C SER A 294 -11.33 16.73 -23.88
N PRO A 295 -10.86 17.99 -23.70
CA PRO A 295 -10.37 18.43 -22.41
C PRO A 295 -11.50 18.55 -21.37
N LEU A 296 -11.17 18.24 -20.11
CA LEU A 296 -11.97 18.55 -18.94
C LEU A 296 -12.14 20.07 -18.83
N GLN A 297 -13.27 20.52 -18.32
CA GLN A 297 -13.56 21.93 -18.07
C GLN A 297 -13.07 22.31 -16.68
N ASN A 298 -12.27 23.40 -16.59
CA ASN A 298 -11.80 23.93 -15.32
C ASN A 298 -12.96 24.28 -14.39
N GLY A 299 -12.84 23.96 -13.11
CA GLY A 299 -13.89 24.20 -12.09
C GLY A 299 -15.06 23.21 -12.13
N SER A 300 -14.93 22.10 -12.86
CA SER A 300 -16.00 21.12 -12.97
C SER A 300 -15.70 19.83 -12.22
N SER A 301 -16.75 19.25 -11.65
CA SER A 301 -16.71 17.93 -10.99
C SER A 301 -17.11 16.83 -11.97
N TYR A 302 -16.46 15.69 -11.85
CA TYR A 302 -16.65 14.50 -12.67
C TYR A 302 -16.75 13.26 -11.82
N THR A 303 -17.33 12.21 -12.39
CA THR A 303 -17.31 10.87 -11.79
C THR A 303 -16.76 9.91 -12.84
N ILE A 304 -15.69 9.18 -12.52
CA ILE A 304 -15.21 8.05 -13.32
C ILE A 304 -15.76 6.77 -12.73
N SER A 305 -16.25 5.88 -13.60
CA SER A 305 -16.68 4.53 -13.24
C SER A 305 -15.83 3.51 -13.96
N SER A 306 -15.55 2.39 -13.31
CA SER A 306 -14.96 1.21 -13.92
C SER A 306 -15.82 -0.01 -13.67
N ASN A 307 -15.77 -1.00 -14.57
CA ASN A 307 -16.42 -2.29 -14.41
C ASN A 307 -15.67 -3.36 -15.23
N ASN A 308 -15.84 -4.63 -14.89
CA ASN A 308 -15.23 -5.75 -15.58
C ASN A 308 -13.70 -5.62 -15.71
N ILE A 309 -13.04 -5.10 -14.70
CA ILE A 309 -11.58 -5.11 -14.58
C ILE A 309 -11.20 -6.42 -13.89
N GLU A 310 -10.30 -7.17 -14.49
CA GLU A 310 -9.77 -8.42 -13.93
C GLU A 310 -8.40 -8.17 -13.28
N ASP A 311 -8.12 -8.94 -12.23
CA ASP A 311 -6.77 -9.14 -11.70
C ASP A 311 -6.03 -10.27 -12.46
N ASN A 312 -4.80 -10.56 -12.03
CA ASN A 312 -4.01 -11.66 -12.56
C ASN A 312 -4.51 -13.06 -12.13
N SER A 313 -5.46 -13.13 -11.19
CA SER A 313 -6.10 -14.36 -10.68
C SER A 313 -7.43 -14.65 -11.40
N GLY A 314 -7.94 -13.70 -12.20
CA GLY A 314 -9.19 -13.82 -12.96
C GLY A 314 -10.42 -13.36 -12.17
N ASN A 315 -10.25 -12.64 -11.07
CA ASN A 315 -11.36 -12.05 -10.34
C ASN A 315 -11.81 -10.76 -11.01
N LEU A 316 -13.11 -10.68 -11.25
CA LEU A 316 -13.72 -9.62 -12.06
C LEU A 316 -14.41 -8.60 -11.15
N SER A 317 -14.03 -7.32 -11.28
CA SER A 317 -14.64 -6.25 -10.50
C SER A 317 -16.09 -5.98 -10.91
N ASP A 318 -16.92 -5.70 -9.92
CA ASP A 318 -18.23 -5.06 -10.12
C ASP A 318 -18.04 -3.58 -10.50
N SER A 319 -19.15 -2.92 -10.85
CA SER A 319 -19.13 -1.48 -11.14
C SER A 319 -18.80 -0.67 -9.90
N GLN A 320 -17.77 0.15 -9.99
CA GLN A 320 -17.32 1.07 -8.94
C GLN A 320 -17.13 2.47 -9.52
N SER A 321 -17.13 3.49 -8.67
CA SER A 321 -16.98 4.88 -9.12
C SER A 321 -16.30 5.77 -8.11
N LEU A 322 -15.51 6.74 -8.60
CA LEU A 322 -14.88 7.80 -7.83
C LEU A 322 -15.20 9.16 -8.44
N SER A 323 -15.42 10.14 -7.59
CA SER A 323 -15.61 11.53 -8.01
C SER A 323 -14.31 12.31 -7.90
N PHE A 324 -14.08 13.21 -8.86
CA PHE A 324 -12.93 14.09 -8.88
C PHE A 324 -13.28 15.47 -9.42
N GLU A 325 -12.48 16.46 -9.11
CA GLU A 325 -12.60 17.80 -9.65
C GLU A 325 -11.38 18.11 -10.51
N PHE A 326 -11.61 18.86 -11.59
CA PHE A 326 -10.53 19.38 -12.40
C PHE A 326 -10.35 20.86 -12.11
N LEU A 327 -9.25 21.19 -11.39
CA LEU A 327 -8.90 22.55 -11.01
C LEU A 327 -7.52 22.92 -11.55
N ILE A 328 -7.44 24.00 -12.29
CA ILE A 328 -6.18 24.62 -12.73
C ILE A 328 -6.21 26.08 -12.29
N GLY A 329 -5.19 26.51 -11.54
CA GLY A 329 -5.02 27.90 -11.17
C GLY A 329 -4.74 28.79 -12.38
N GLU A 330 -5.52 29.87 -12.51
CA GLU A 330 -5.39 30.87 -13.54
C GLU A 330 -4.58 32.06 -13.03
N THR A 331 -4.03 32.85 -13.95
CA THR A 331 -3.23 34.03 -13.58
C THR A 331 -4.13 35.15 -13.08
N PRO A 332 -3.94 35.64 -11.84
CA PRO A 332 -4.74 36.71 -11.30
C PRO A 332 -4.33 38.08 -11.89
N SER A 333 -5.27 39.02 -11.89
CA SER A 333 -5.09 40.43 -12.15
C SER A 333 -5.48 41.24 -10.91
N PRO A 334 -4.98 42.49 -10.74
CA PRO A 334 -5.41 43.32 -9.65
C PRO A 334 -6.94 43.52 -9.62
N GLY A 335 -7.58 43.24 -8.51
CA GLY A 335 -9.00 43.34 -8.31
C GLY A 335 -9.80 42.06 -8.63
N ASP A 336 -9.18 41.02 -9.19
CA ASP A 336 -9.86 39.72 -9.38
C ASP A 336 -10.28 39.07 -8.05
N VAL A 337 -9.45 39.20 -7.03
CA VAL A 337 -9.71 38.77 -5.66
C VAL A 337 -9.60 39.99 -4.75
N ILE A 338 -10.64 40.28 -4.01
CA ILE A 338 -10.71 41.47 -3.11
C ILE A 338 -10.78 41.01 -1.66
N ILE A 339 -10.27 41.84 -0.77
CA ILE A 339 -10.42 41.71 0.69
C ILE A 339 -11.84 42.14 1.04
N SER A 340 -12.71 41.21 1.44
CA SER A 340 -14.14 41.42 1.68
C SER A 340 -14.46 41.72 3.16
N GLU A 341 -13.71 41.12 4.09
CA GLU A 341 -13.91 41.32 5.52
C GLU A 341 -12.59 41.26 6.29
N ILE A 342 -12.47 42.12 7.30
CA ILE A 342 -11.32 42.20 8.21
C ILE A 342 -11.81 42.13 9.64
N PHE A 343 -11.31 41.15 10.39
CA PHE A 343 -11.57 40.99 11.82
C PHE A 343 -10.29 41.16 12.63
N ALA A 344 -9.98 42.39 13.02
CA ALA A 344 -8.72 42.73 13.67
C ALA A 344 -8.77 42.66 15.20
N ASP A 345 -9.94 42.89 15.81
CA ASP A 345 -10.12 42.87 17.27
C ASP A 345 -11.15 41.81 17.69
N PRO A 346 -10.72 40.56 17.96
CA PRO A 346 -11.61 39.48 18.34
C PRO A 346 -12.18 39.57 19.76
N SER A 347 -11.70 40.51 20.60
CA SER A 347 -12.08 40.60 22.00
C SER A 347 -12.84 41.93 22.33
N PRO A 348 -14.01 41.82 22.98
CA PRO A 348 -14.65 40.66 23.60
C PRO A 348 -15.32 39.75 22.60
N ILE A 349 -15.40 38.45 22.88
CA ILE A 349 -16.08 37.45 22.03
C ILE A 349 -17.59 37.75 22.02
N ILE A 350 -18.15 38.11 20.84
CA ILE A 350 -19.58 38.50 20.71
C ILE A 350 -20.35 37.51 19.78
N GLY A 351 -19.69 36.65 19.05
CA GLY A 351 -20.34 35.71 18.14
C GLY A 351 -19.40 35.11 17.09
N LEU A 352 -18.26 35.75 16.88
CA LEU A 352 -17.16 35.27 16.06
C LEU A 352 -16.12 34.61 16.96
N PRO A 353 -15.25 33.74 16.40
CA PRO A 353 -14.14 33.13 17.13
C PRO A 353 -13.17 34.16 17.71
N ASP A 354 -12.46 33.77 18.79
CA ASP A 354 -11.39 34.57 19.38
C ASP A 354 -10.10 34.48 18.57
N ALA A 355 -10.19 34.91 17.31
CA ALA A 355 -9.08 34.83 16.36
C ALA A 355 -9.23 35.88 15.26
N GLU A 356 -8.15 36.59 14.94
CA GLU A 356 -8.09 37.49 13.79
C GLU A 356 -8.26 36.70 12.49
N TYR A 357 -8.94 37.29 11.50
CA TYR A 357 -9.04 36.73 10.13
C TYR A 357 -9.17 37.84 9.08
N VAL A 358 -8.88 37.44 7.85
CA VAL A 358 -9.17 38.21 6.64
C VAL A 358 -9.99 37.31 5.70
N GLU A 359 -11.18 37.76 5.32
CA GLU A 359 -11.95 37.12 4.27
C GLU A 359 -11.63 37.77 2.92
N ILE A 360 -11.49 36.94 1.90
CA ILE A 360 -11.28 37.35 0.52
C ILE A 360 -12.42 36.83 -0.34
N TYR A 361 -12.79 37.59 -1.36
CA TYR A 361 -13.84 37.28 -2.32
C TYR A 361 -13.27 37.28 -3.75
N ASN A 362 -13.53 36.24 -4.51
CA ASN A 362 -13.19 36.18 -5.93
C ASN A 362 -14.33 36.81 -6.75
N SER A 363 -14.11 38.04 -7.22
CA SER A 363 -15.08 38.79 -8.04
C SER A 363 -14.97 38.50 -9.54
N SER A 364 -14.03 37.62 -9.93
CA SER A 364 -13.77 37.27 -11.32
C SER A 364 -14.43 35.93 -11.71
N ASP A 365 -14.36 35.60 -12.99
CA ASP A 365 -14.78 34.31 -13.54
C ASP A 365 -13.64 33.25 -13.56
N LYS A 366 -12.48 33.55 -12.95
CA LYS A 366 -11.30 32.69 -12.89
C LYS A 366 -11.24 31.87 -11.61
N ILE A 367 -10.44 30.83 -11.66
CA ILE A 367 -10.14 29.95 -10.52
C ILE A 367 -8.70 30.20 -10.07
N PHE A 368 -8.48 30.40 -8.79
CA PHE A 368 -7.13 30.64 -8.26
C PHE A 368 -6.73 29.57 -7.23
N ASP A 369 -5.51 29.05 -7.41
CA ASP A 369 -4.78 28.33 -6.37
C ASP A 369 -4.12 29.37 -5.45
N LEU A 370 -4.59 29.45 -4.21
CA LEU A 370 -4.09 30.40 -3.22
C LEU A 370 -2.76 29.98 -2.57
N ASN A 371 -2.25 28.81 -2.92
CA ASN A 371 -1.01 28.31 -2.36
C ASN A 371 0.16 29.26 -2.65
N ASN A 372 0.89 29.64 -1.59
CA ASN A 372 2.00 30.61 -1.62
C ASN A 372 1.63 32.06 -1.90
N TRP A 373 0.35 32.44 -1.98
CA TRP A 373 -0.03 33.85 -1.95
C TRP A 373 0.47 34.50 -0.65
N LYS A 374 0.52 35.82 -0.61
CA LYS A 374 0.99 36.57 0.57
C LYS A 374 -0.12 37.44 1.08
N LEU A 375 -0.33 37.38 2.40
CA LEU A 375 -1.13 38.32 3.15
C LEU A 375 -0.17 39.18 3.99
N ASN A 376 -0.13 40.47 3.74
CA ASN A 376 0.78 41.37 4.41
C ASN A 376 0.02 42.44 5.20
N ASP A 377 0.61 42.90 6.29
CA ASP A 377 0.33 44.18 6.91
C ASP A 377 1.47 45.18 6.59
N ALA A 378 1.46 46.35 7.24
CA ALA A 378 2.50 47.36 7.05
C ALA A 378 3.90 46.89 7.49
N SER A 379 4.02 45.83 8.29
CA SER A 379 5.24 45.44 9.00
C SER A 379 5.66 43.97 8.78
N SER A 380 4.73 43.11 8.41
CA SER A 380 4.94 41.66 8.34
C SER A 380 4.27 41.02 7.11
N SER A 381 4.63 39.77 6.81
CA SER A 381 4.15 39.04 5.67
C SER A 381 3.84 37.58 6.04
N GLY A 382 2.61 37.17 5.86
CA GLY A 382 2.16 35.79 5.98
C GLY A 382 2.13 35.07 4.65
N THR A 383 2.29 33.74 4.68
CA THR A 383 2.17 32.88 3.49
C THR A 383 0.89 32.09 3.57
N VAL A 384 0.04 32.25 2.58
CA VAL A 384 -1.23 31.52 2.43
C VAL A 384 -0.90 30.07 2.08
N GLY A 385 -1.54 29.12 2.74
CA GLY A 385 -1.41 27.68 2.51
C GLY A 385 -2.25 27.20 1.34
N SER A 386 -2.32 25.89 1.16
CA SER A 386 -3.09 25.27 0.08
C SER A 386 -4.58 25.55 0.20
N GLY A 387 -5.18 26.00 -0.89
CA GLY A 387 -6.62 26.26 -1.00
C GLY A 387 -6.96 26.84 -2.35
N TRP A 388 -8.20 26.66 -2.73
CA TRP A 388 -8.75 27.18 -3.98
C TRP A 388 -9.81 28.25 -3.70
N ILE A 389 -9.89 29.24 -4.55
CA ILE A 389 -11.02 30.17 -4.56
C ILE A 389 -11.66 30.17 -5.96
N LEU A 390 -12.91 29.71 -6.00
CA LEU A 390 -13.69 29.61 -7.23
C LEU A 390 -14.37 30.94 -7.55
N PRO A 391 -14.87 31.15 -8.77
CA PRO A 391 -15.69 32.33 -9.11
C PRO A 391 -16.83 32.53 -8.12
N ASP A 392 -17.12 33.78 -7.79
CA ASP A 392 -18.20 34.18 -6.86
C ASP A 392 -18.14 33.51 -5.49
N SER A 393 -16.96 33.08 -5.04
CA SER A 393 -16.77 32.41 -3.75
C SER A 393 -15.90 33.21 -2.79
N TYR A 394 -15.98 32.85 -1.51
CA TYR A 394 -15.24 33.45 -0.41
C TYR A 394 -14.25 32.47 0.17
N ALA A 395 -13.17 32.98 0.73
CA ALA A 395 -12.22 32.20 1.50
C ALA A 395 -11.76 32.96 2.75
N VAL A 396 -11.79 32.29 3.91
CA VAL A 396 -11.38 32.87 5.20
C VAL A 396 -9.95 32.48 5.49
N LEU A 397 -9.07 33.48 5.54
CA LEU A 397 -7.64 33.36 5.83
C LEU A 397 -7.41 33.54 7.33
N VAL A 398 -6.80 32.55 7.98
CA VAL A 398 -6.57 32.56 9.43
C VAL A 398 -5.14 32.12 9.78
N SER A 399 -4.66 32.43 10.96
CA SER A 399 -3.43 31.84 11.47
C SER A 399 -3.52 30.31 11.49
N THR A 400 -2.43 29.63 11.14
CA THR A 400 -2.32 28.17 11.18
C THR A 400 -2.77 27.56 12.53
N SER A 401 -2.58 28.29 13.64
CA SER A 401 -3.01 27.88 14.98
C SER A 401 -4.52 27.94 15.21
N ASN A 402 -5.28 28.64 14.36
CA ASN A 402 -6.69 28.96 14.59
C ASN A 402 -7.65 28.30 13.57
N VAL A 403 -7.14 27.43 12.70
CA VAL A 403 -7.95 26.75 11.65
C VAL A 403 -9.17 26.05 12.24
N ASP A 404 -9.00 25.35 13.37
CA ASP A 404 -10.06 24.59 14.04
C ASP A 404 -11.02 25.45 14.87
N SER A 405 -10.80 26.76 14.95
CA SER A 405 -11.64 27.69 15.73
C SER A 405 -12.90 28.09 14.98
N PHE A 406 -12.98 27.86 13.69
CA PHE A 406 -14.07 28.29 12.80
C PHE A 406 -14.99 27.12 12.43
N LEU A 407 -16.27 27.41 12.26
CA LEU A 407 -17.28 26.43 11.80
C LEU A 407 -17.33 26.31 10.27
N VAL A 408 -16.62 27.17 9.56
CA VAL A 408 -16.48 27.16 8.09
C VAL A 408 -15.09 26.71 7.71
N SER A 409 -14.93 26.29 6.46
CA SER A 409 -13.61 25.95 5.93
C SER A 409 -12.72 27.19 5.89
N THR A 410 -11.50 27.09 6.41
CA THR A 410 -10.52 28.16 6.47
C THR A 410 -9.25 27.78 5.75
N ILE A 411 -8.52 28.77 5.25
CA ILE A 411 -7.21 28.57 4.64
C ILE A 411 -6.14 29.07 5.61
N PRO A 412 -5.18 28.21 6.00
CA PRO A 412 -4.14 28.58 6.95
C PRO A 412 -3.16 29.59 6.36
N VAL A 413 -2.76 30.56 7.15
CA VAL A 413 -1.68 31.49 6.82
C VAL A 413 -0.54 31.29 7.81
N THR A 414 0.62 30.88 7.31
CA THR A 414 1.84 30.78 8.12
C THR A 414 2.39 32.16 8.36
N SER A 415 2.70 32.47 9.63
CA SER A 415 3.10 33.84 10.05
C SER A 415 2.02 34.89 9.73
N PHE A 416 0.77 34.56 10.04
CA PHE A 416 -0.36 35.49 9.87
C PHE A 416 0.00 36.87 10.44
N PRO A 417 -0.14 37.95 9.65
CA PRO A 417 0.17 39.31 10.13
C PRO A 417 -0.76 39.71 11.27
N SER A 418 -0.22 40.31 12.33
CA SER A 418 -1.03 40.79 13.45
C SER A 418 -1.70 42.11 13.08
N LEU A 419 -3.00 42.08 12.97
CA LEU A 419 -3.78 43.24 12.56
C LEU A 419 -3.92 44.26 13.71
N ASN A 420 -3.63 45.54 13.45
CA ASN A 420 -3.75 46.56 14.46
C ASN A 420 -5.22 46.97 14.67
N ASN A 421 -5.75 46.90 15.91
CA ASN A 421 -7.14 47.23 16.25
C ASN A 421 -7.56 48.64 15.85
N SER A 422 -6.63 49.59 15.85
CA SER A 422 -6.93 50.99 15.49
C SER A 422 -6.83 51.33 14.01
N GLY A 423 -6.25 50.42 13.23
CA GLY A 423 -6.10 50.55 11.78
C GLY A 423 -4.79 50.00 11.25
N ASP A 424 -4.83 49.47 10.05
CA ASP A 424 -3.70 48.87 9.36
C ASP A 424 -3.89 48.87 7.83
N ASP A 425 -2.79 48.56 7.11
CA ASP A 425 -2.80 48.28 5.68
C ASP A 425 -2.76 46.77 5.44
N VAL A 426 -3.83 46.19 4.98
CA VAL A 426 -3.90 44.77 4.62
C VAL A 426 -3.75 44.62 3.14
N VAL A 427 -2.74 43.87 2.69
CA VAL A 427 -2.39 43.73 1.26
C VAL A 427 -2.31 42.26 0.86
N LEU A 428 -2.96 41.90 -0.23
CA LEU A 428 -2.94 40.60 -0.84
C LEU A 428 -2.03 40.60 -2.08
N PHE A 429 -1.06 39.66 -2.13
CA PHE A 429 -0.17 39.47 -3.27
C PHE A 429 -0.28 38.06 -3.80
N ASP A 430 -0.10 37.92 -5.13
CA ASP A 430 0.11 36.61 -5.75
C ASP A 430 1.53 36.06 -5.41
N PRO A 431 1.84 34.77 -5.75
CA PRO A 431 3.16 34.21 -5.52
C PRO A 431 4.32 34.91 -6.25
N ASN A 432 4.04 35.66 -7.31
CA ASN A 432 5.02 36.40 -8.08
C ASN A 432 5.26 37.85 -7.56
N GLY A 433 4.51 38.23 -6.52
CA GLY A 433 4.60 39.56 -5.90
C GLY A 433 3.75 40.64 -6.57
N LEU A 434 2.79 40.23 -7.44
CA LEU A 434 1.79 41.16 -7.98
C LEU A 434 0.79 41.50 -6.84
N GLN A 435 0.61 42.78 -6.54
CA GLN A 435 -0.45 43.22 -5.65
C GLN A 435 -1.82 42.98 -6.28
N ILE A 436 -2.65 42.18 -5.63
CA ILE A 436 -3.99 41.81 -6.09
C ILE A 436 -5.03 42.79 -5.50
N ASP A 437 -4.96 43.02 -4.20
CA ASP A 437 -5.85 44.00 -3.50
C ASP A 437 -5.16 44.61 -2.29
N MET A 438 -5.71 45.72 -1.81
CA MET A 438 -5.25 46.42 -0.61
C MET A 438 -6.38 47.19 0.03
N VAL A 439 -6.50 47.03 1.33
CA VAL A 439 -7.45 47.78 2.18
C VAL A 439 -6.69 48.47 3.33
N SER A 440 -6.78 49.79 3.39
CA SER A 440 -6.30 50.58 4.53
C SER A 440 -7.48 50.90 5.43
N TYR A 441 -7.64 50.18 6.52
CA TYR A 441 -8.77 50.40 7.43
C TYR A 441 -8.37 51.23 8.66
N THR A 442 -9.39 51.83 9.28
CA THR A 442 -9.26 52.43 10.63
C THR A 442 -10.50 52.05 11.45
N ASP A 443 -10.35 52.07 12.78
CA ASP A 443 -11.45 51.83 13.73
C ASP A 443 -12.59 52.86 13.60
N ASP A 444 -12.34 54.04 13.02
CA ASP A 444 -13.38 55.03 12.69
C ASP A 444 -14.42 54.53 11.69
N TRP A 445 -14.12 53.43 10.93
CA TRP A 445 -15.05 52.83 9.97
C TRP A 445 -16.26 52.15 10.64
N TYR A 446 -16.13 51.75 11.91
CA TYR A 446 -17.24 51.16 12.65
C TYR A 446 -18.40 52.16 12.87
N LYS A 447 -18.14 53.49 12.92
CA LYS A 447 -19.14 54.53 13.18
C LYS A 447 -19.97 54.31 14.46
N ASP A 448 -19.48 53.48 15.38
CA ASP A 448 -20.14 53.06 16.62
C ASP A 448 -19.07 52.76 17.70
N ASP A 449 -19.15 53.46 18.83
CA ASP A 449 -18.16 53.31 19.91
C ASP A 449 -18.17 51.92 20.57
N ILE A 450 -19.32 51.21 20.52
CA ILE A 450 -19.43 49.85 21.04
C ILE A 450 -18.68 48.88 20.13
N LYS A 451 -18.88 48.99 18.82
CA LYS A 451 -18.23 48.16 17.84
C LYS A 451 -16.72 48.38 17.75
N LYS A 452 -16.28 49.62 17.95
CA LYS A 452 -14.89 50.02 18.09
C LYS A 452 -14.16 49.31 19.23
N SER A 453 -14.91 48.84 20.24
CA SER A 453 -14.36 48.18 21.42
C SER A 453 -14.07 46.70 21.23
N GLY A 454 -14.15 46.19 19.99
CA GLY A 454 -13.85 44.82 19.57
C GLY A 454 -15.05 43.89 19.47
N GLY A 455 -14.82 42.69 18.96
CA GLY A 455 -15.83 41.64 18.74
C GLY A 455 -16.67 41.79 17.46
N TYR A 456 -16.36 42.76 16.62
CA TYR A 456 -17.04 43.02 15.33
C TYR A 456 -16.02 43.11 14.19
N SER A 457 -16.38 42.67 13.03
CA SER A 457 -15.59 42.79 11.80
C SER A 457 -15.93 44.08 11.01
N LEU A 458 -15.06 44.40 10.08
CA LEU A 458 -15.29 45.39 9.04
C LEU A 458 -15.54 44.65 7.71
N GLU A 459 -16.72 44.79 7.16
CA GLU A 459 -17.15 44.09 5.95
C GLU A 459 -17.42 45.08 4.80
N ILE A 460 -17.10 44.69 3.57
CA ILE A 460 -17.40 45.48 2.39
C ILE A 460 -18.92 45.48 2.12
N ILE A 461 -19.50 46.65 1.88
CA ILE A 461 -20.96 46.75 1.68
C ILE A 461 -21.42 46.21 0.33
N ASN A 462 -20.57 46.32 -0.69
CA ASN A 462 -20.83 45.84 -2.04
C ASN A 462 -19.52 45.44 -2.72
N PRO A 463 -19.26 44.17 -2.89
CA PRO A 463 -18.05 43.64 -3.52
C PRO A 463 -18.07 43.77 -5.07
N ASN A 464 -19.20 44.20 -5.69
CA ASN A 464 -19.39 44.35 -7.13
C ASN A 464 -19.36 45.80 -7.60
#